data_b63de237716378d9250170f85624baac
#
_entry.id   b63de237716378d9250170f85624baac
#
_cell.length_a   1.000
_cell.length_b   1.000
_cell.length_c   1.000
_cell.angle_alpha   90.00
_cell.angle_beta   90.00
_cell.angle_gamma   90.00
#
_symmetry.space_group_name_H-M   'P 1'
#
loop_
_entity.id
_entity.type
_entity.pdbx_description
1 polymer ?
#
loop_
_entity_poly.entity_id
_entity_poly.type
_entity_poly.pdbx_seq_one_letter_code
_entity_poly.pdbx_strand_id
1 'polypeptide(L)'
;MQHPLHLFKFCPKCGSCAFVENDFKSKRCNDCGFIYYFNPLAATVAIITNNRGKILVATRSKEPAKGTLDLPGGFCDSYETAEEGIIREVLEETGLKVTATEYLFTIPNVYNYSGMELHTMDMFFKCNIEDCNEIMADDDVADLRWVEINELRSEEFGLQSIKKSIEKFKELYKNNML
;
A
#
# COMPACT_ATOMS: atom_id res chain seq x y z
N MET A 1 22.27 7.48 9.01
CA MET A 1 20.81 7.29 9.13
C MET A 1 20.48 7.02 10.59
N GLN A 2 19.37 7.55 11.08
CA GLN A 2 18.92 7.29 12.45
C GLN A 2 18.29 5.87 12.51
N HIS A 3 18.47 5.17 13.64
CA HIS A 3 17.91 3.83 13.80
C HIS A 3 16.36 3.86 13.72
N PRO A 4 15.68 2.97 12.98
CA PRO A 4 14.23 3.03 12.74
C PRO A 4 13.42 2.97 14.05
N LEU A 5 13.94 2.30 15.08
CA LEU A 5 13.31 2.21 16.41
C LEU A 5 13.86 3.26 17.40
N HIS A 6 14.41 4.38 16.95
CA HIS A 6 15.01 5.40 17.82
C HIS A 6 14.03 6.04 18.81
N LEU A 7 12.75 6.09 18.46
CA LEU A 7 11.68 6.58 19.34
C LEU A 7 11.28 5.58 20.43
N PHE A 8 11.58 4.29 20.27
CA PHE A 8 11.26 3.24 21.22
C PHE A 8 12.31 3.22 22.34
N LYS A 9 12.05 3.94 23.43
CA LYS A 9 12.98 4.10 24.56
C LYS A 9 12.89 2.96 25.57
N PHE A 10 11.75 2.26 25.61
CA PHE A 10 11.46 1.23 26.59
C PHE A 10 11.14 -0.09 25.90
N CYS A 11 11.50 -1.19 26.56
CA CYS A 11 11.18 -2.54 26.12
C CYS A 11 9.65 -2.76 26.13
N PRO A 12 9.01 -3.13 25.01
CA PRO A 12 7.57 -3.33 24.98
C PRO A 12 7.11 -4.56 25.77
N LYS A 13 8.03 -5.48 26.14
CA LYS A 13 7.72 -6.67 26.92
C LYS A 13 7.78 -6.45 28.42
N CYS A 14 8.79 -5.71 28.93
CA CYS A 14 9.01 -5.59 30.38
C CYS A 14 9.14 -4.14 30.89
N GLY A 15 9.03 -3.12 29.99
CA GLY A 15 9.11 -1.71 30.36
C GLY A 15 10.52 -1.19 30.67
N SER A 16 11.57 -2.04 30.60
CA SER A 16 12.94 -1.63 30.92
C SER A 16 13.46 -0.57 29.96
N CYS A 17 14.23 0.41 30.46
CA CYS A 17 14.97 1.38 29.66
C CYS A 17 16.28 0.80 29.04
N ALA A 18 16.68 -0.41 29.43
CA ALA A 18 17.84 -1.11 28.85
C ALA A 18 17.49 -1.75 27.48
N PHE A 19 16.71 -1.04 26.65
CA PHE A 19 16.30 -1.46 25.30
C PHE A 19 17.20 -0.79 24.28
N VAL A 20 18.29 -1.48 23.93
CA VAL A 20 19.40 -0.96 23.11
C VAL A 20 19.36 -1.46 21.68
N GLU A 21 20.05 -0.78 20.78
CA GLU A 21 20.24 -1.21 19.40
C GLU A 21 20.96 -2.56 19.34
N ASN A 22 20.42 -3.51 18.57
CA ASN A 22 20.97 -4.85 18.38
C ASN A 22 21.60 -4.99 16.99
N ASP A 23 20.89 -4.51 15.97
CA ASP A 23 21.37 -4.36 14.58
C ASP A 23 20.63 -3.19 13.90
N PHE A 24 20.81 -3.01 12.59
CA PHE A 24 20.25 -1.87 11.84
C PHE A 24 18.72 -1.77 11.84
N LYS A 25 18.01 -2.81 12.21
CA LYS A 25 16.54 -2.89 12.23
C LYS A 25 15.94 -3.49 13.49
N SER A 26 16.76 -3.81 14.50
CA SER A 26 16.25 -4.42 15.72
C SER A 26 16.84 -3.81 16.98
N LYS A 27 16.08 -3.88 18.07
CA LYS A 27 16.51 -3.55 19.43
C LYS A 27 16.36 -4.75 20.34
N ARG A 28 17.28 -4.89 21.29
CA ARG A 28 17.30 -5.94 22.31
C ARG A 28 17.18 -5.34 23.70
N CYS A 29 16.41 -5.97 24.55
CA CYS A 29 16.37 -5.65 25.97
C CYS A 29 17.45 -6.45 26.74
N ASN A 30 18.34 -5.75 27.44
CA ASN A 30 19.38 -6.38 28.21
C ASN A 30 18.85 -7.07 29.49
N ASP A 31 17.68 -6.64 30.01
CA ASP A 31 17.11 -7.19 31.24
C ASP A 31 16.29 -8.45 30.98
N CYS A 32 15.47 -8.51 29.94
CA CYS A 32 14.59 -9.67 29.67
C CYS A 32 14.93 -10.45 28.41
N GLY A 33 15.94 -10.05 27.65
CA GLY A 33 16.40 -10.71 26.43
C GLY A 33 15.48 -10.55 25.22
N PHE A 34 14.34 -9.82 25.34
CA PHE A 34 13.40 -9.62 24.22
C PHE A 34 14.06 -8.86 23.08
N ILE A 35 13.85 -9.34 21.84
CA ILE A 35 14.31 -8.67 20.63
C ILE A 35 13.09 -8.27 19.80
N TYR A 36 13.04 -7.00 19.39
CA TYR A 36 12.02 -6.47 18.51
C TYR A 36 12.64 -6.07 17.17
N TYR A 37 12.05 -6.59 16.07
CA TYR A 37 12.46 -6.29 14.71
C TYR A 37 11.50 -5.31 14.06
N PHE A 38 12.04 -4.28 13.42
CA PHE A 38 11.28 -3.37 12.57
C PHE A 38 11.33 -3.89 11.13
N ASN A 39 10.24 -4.52 10.70
CA ASN A 39 10.10 -5.07 9.35
C ASN A 39 9.18 -4.19 8.50
N PRO A 40 9.33 -4.19 7.16
CA PRO A 40 8.34 -3.59 6.27
C PRO A 40 6.96 -4.21 6.50
N LEU A 41 5.94 -3.37 6.46
CA LEU A 41 4.55 -3.79 6.51
C LEU A 41 4.13 -4.30 5.12
N ALA A 42 3.32 -5.35 5.08
CA ALA A 42 2.72 -5.83 3.84
C ALA A 42 1.56 -4.92 3.45
N ALA A 43 1.54 -4.47 2.19
CA ALA A 43 0.43 -3.70 1.62
C ALA A 43 0.10 -4.20 0.23
N THR A 44 -1.16 -4.11 -0.16
CA THR A 44 -1.66 -4.53 -1.48
C THR A 44 -2.24 -3.34 -2.23
N VAL A 45 -2.10 -3.34 -3.55
CA VAL A 45 -2.57 -2.27 -4.42
C VAL A 45 -3.22 -2.89 -5.67
N ALA A 46 -4.43 -2.45 -6.00
CA ALA A 46 -5.19 -2.95 -7.14
C ALA A 46 -4.99 -2.10 -8.40
N ILE A 47 -4.64 -2.74 -9.49
CA ILE A 47 -4.76 -2.19 -10.84
C ILE A 47 -6.05 -2.76 -11.45
N ILE A 48 -7.07 -1.94 -11.51
CA ILE A 48 -8.40 -2.29 -12.02
C ILE A 48 -8.62 -1.56 -13.34
N THR A 49 -8.81 -2.31 -14.43
CA THR A 49 -9.09 -1.72 -15.74
C THR A 49 -10.47 -2.17 -16.24
N ASN A 50 -11.14 -1.29 -16.98
CA ASN A 50 -12.41 -1.63 -17.61
C ASN A 50 -12.24 -1.96 -19.10
N ASN A 51 -13.32 -2.47 -19.72
CA ASN A 51 -13.37 -2.84 -21.15
C ASN A 51 -13.18 -1.66 -22.13
N ARG A 52 -13.11 -0.41 -21.62
CA ARG A 52 -12.88 0.81 -22.41
C ARG A 52 -11.44 1.30 -22.33
N GLY A 53 -10.52 0.52 -21.72
CA GLY A 53 -9.11 0.89 -21.55
C GLY A 53 -8.87 1.99 -20.52
N LYS A 54 -9.80 2.16 -19.54
CA LYS A 54 -9.63 3.09 -18.42
C LYS A 54 -9.19 2.33 -17.17
N ILE A 55 -8.43 3.00 -16.32
CA ILE A 55 -8.03 2.52 -14.99
C ILE A 55 -8.84 3.24 -13.91
N LEU A 56 -9.21 2.51 -12.85
CA LEU A 56 -9.82 3.09 -11.67
C LEU A 56 -8.74 3.75 -10.81
N VAL A 57 -8.96 5.02 -10.48
CA VAL A 57 -8.12 5.77 -9.53
C VAL A 57 -8.96 6.30 -8.38
N ALA A 58 -8.32 6.40 -7.23
CA ALA A 58 -8.89 6.94 -6.00
C ALA A 58 -8.29 8.33 -5.71
N THR A 59 -8.99 9.15 -4.94
CA THR A 59 -8.44 10.35 -4.33
C THR A 59 -8.29 10.12 -2.84
N ARG A 60 -7.08 10.31 -2.30
CA ARG A 60 -6.80 10.08 -0.88
C ARG A 60 -7.58 11.05 0.03
N SER A 61 -8.30 10.53 1.01
CA SER A 61 -9.01 11.32 2.02
C SER A 61 -8.14 11.66 3.23
N LYS A 62 -7.08 10.87 3.51
CA LYS A 62 -6.22 10.95 4.70
C LYS A 62 -4.76 11.21 4.36
N GLU A 63 -4.01 11.72 5.35
CA GLU A 63 -2.55 11.79 5.27
C GLU A 63 -1.91 10.38 5.39
N PRO A 64 -0.74 10.18 4.82
CA PRO A 64 0.07 11.10 4.01
C PRO A 64 -0.49 11.31 2.60
N ALA A 65 -0.15 12.45 2.02
CA ALA A 65 -0.48 12.82 0.64
C ALA A 65 -1.99 13.01 0.36
N LYS A 66 -2.75 13.47 1.35
CA LYS A 66 -4.18 13.80 1.22
C LYS A 66 -4.45 14.68 -0.01
N GLY A 67 -5.51 14.34 -0.75
CA GLY A 67 -5.96 15.07 -1.95
C GLY A 67 -5.21 14.71 -3.23
N THR A 68 -4.19 13.84 -3.17
CA THR A 68 -3.53 13.30 -4.37
C THR A 68 -4.21 12.04 -4.87
N LEU A 69 -3.90 11.64 -6.10
CA LEU A 69 -4.37 10.37 -6.64
C LEU A 69 -3.65 9.19 -5.98
N ASP A 70 -4.39 8.09 -5.94
CA ASP A 70 -3.93 6.78 -5.49
C ASP A 70 -4.61 5.68 -6.31
N LEU A 71 -4.23 4.44 -6.03
CA LEU A 71 -4.93 3.24 -6.49
C LEU A 71 -5.59 2.57 -5.27
N PRO A 72 -6.73 1.88 -5.43
CA PRO A 72 -7.37 1.15 -4.33
C PRO A 72 -6.42 0.13 -3.71
N GLY A 73 -6.45 0.02 -2.38
CA GLY A 73 -5.63 -0.92 -1.63
C GLY A 73 -5.20 -0.42 -0.27
N GLY A 74 -4.64 -1.31 0.54
CA GLY A 74 -4.24 -1.00 1.90
C GLY A 74 -3.34 -2.06 2.52
N PHE A 75 -3.24 -2.04 3.85
CA PHE A 75 -2.43 -3.01 4.59
C PHE A 75 -3.10 -4.38 4.64
N CYS A 76 -2.27 -5.41 4.52
CA CYS A 76 -2.74 -6.76 4.81
C CYS A 76 -3.04 -6.91 6.30
N ASP A 77 -4.18 -7.52 6.62
CA ASP A 77 -4.55 -7.90 7.97
C ASP A 77 -3.84 -9.18 8.43
N SER A 78 -3.87 -9.42 9.75
CA SER A 78 -3.36 -10.68 10.30
C SER A 78 -4.20 -11.85 9.82
N TYR A 79 -3.52 -12.92 9.38
CA TYR A 79 -4.13 -14.18 8.94
C TYR A 79 -4.82 -14.15 7.56
N GLU A 80 -4.65 -13.10 6.75
CA GLU A 80 -5.06 -13.11 5.35
C GLU A 80 -3.85 -13.24 4.41
N THR A 81 -4.06 -13.79 3.23
CA THR A 81 -3.11 -13.75 2.13
C THR A 81 -3.14 -12.37 1.44
N ALA A 82 -2.14 -12.06 0.64
CA ALA A 82 -2.13 -10.81 -0.13
C ALA A 82 -3.31 -10.72 -1.11
N GLU A 83 -3.72 -11.86 -1.69
CA GLU A 83 -4.88 -11.98 -2.56
C GLU A 83 -6.19 -11.72 -1.82
N GLU A 84 -6.35 -12.26 -0.61
CA GLU A 84 -7.51 -11.99 0.24
C GLU A 84 -7.55 -10.52 0.67
N GLY A 85 -6.40 -9.96 1.07
CA GLY A 85 -6.26 -8.55 1.44
C GLY A 85 -6.69 -7.60 0.32
N ILE A 86 -6.19 -7.81 -0.91
CA ILE A 86 -6.56 -6.93 -2.02
C ILE A 86 -8.05 -7.06 -2.41
N ILE A 87 -8.64 -8.25 -2.29
CA ILE A 87 -10.08 -8.44 -2.53
C ILE A 87 -10.90 -7.68 -1.49
N ARG A 88 -10.53 -7.74 -0.21
CA ARG A 88 -11.18 -7.02 0.88
C ARG A 88 -11.08 -5.51 0.68
N GLU A 89 -9.86 -4.98 0.49
CA GLU A 89 -9.60 -3.54 0.32
C GLU A 89 -10.39 -2.96 -0.88
N VAL A 90 -10.38 -3.65 -2.02
CA VAL A 90 -11.16 -3.20 -3.19
C VAL A 90 -12.65 -3.15 -2.86
N LEU A 91 -13.18 -4.14 -2.14
CA LEU A 91 -14.59 -4.15 -1.76
C LEU A 91 -14.92 -3.01 -0.79
N GLU A 92 -14.09 -2.79 0.23
CA GLU A 92 -14.28 -1.76 1.27
C GLU A 92 -14.21 -0.35 0.68
N GLU A 93 -13.20 -0.08 -0.14
CA GLU A 93 -12.97 1.27 -0.67
C GLU A 93 -13.84 1.63 -1.89
N THR A 94 -14.28 0.65 -2.66
CA THR A 94 -14.92 0.90 -3.97
C THR A 94 -16.29 0.28 -4.15
N GLY A 95 -16.69 -0.65 -3.26
CA GLY A 95 -17.89 -1.46 -3.42
C GLY A 95 -17.81 -2.50 -4.54
N LEU A 96 -16.69 -2.60 -5.26
CA LEU A 96 -16.52 -3.53 -6.38
C LEU A 96 -16.18 -4.93 -5.91
N LYS A 97 -16.76 -5.93 -6.58
CA LYS A 97 -16.42 -7.35 -6.33
C LYS A 97 -15.35 -7.82 -7.29
N VAL A 98 -14.21 -8.22 -6.73
CA VAL A 98 -13.11 -8.83 -7.48
C VAL A 98 -13.44 -10.28 -7.81
N THR A 99 -13.31 -10.67 -9.07
CA THR A 99 -13.56 -12.04 -9.56
C THR A 99 -12.27 -12.85 -9.75
N ALA A 100 -11.15 -12.16 -9.99
CA ALA A 100 -9.84 -12.78 -10.11
C ALA A 100 -8.74 -11.77 -9.83
N THR A 101 -7.64 -12.24 -9.27
CA THR A 101 -6.42 -11.46 -9.01
C THR A 101 -5.24 -12.09 -9.72
N GLU A 102 -4.34 -11.27 -10.25
CA GLU A 102 -3.06 -11.66 -10.82
C GLU A 102 -1.96 -10.79 -10.22
N TYR A 103 -0.98 -11.42 -9.55
CA TYR A 103 0.18 -10.69 -9.03
C TYR A 103 1.04 -10.15 -10.18
N LEU A 104 1.39 -8.88 -10.13
CA LEU A 104 2.20 -8.23 -11.16
C LEU A 104 3.64 -8.00 -10.72
N PHE A 105 3.82 -7.27 -9.62
CA PHE A 105 5.14 -6.88 -9.11
C PHE A 105 5.03 -6.29 -7.70
N THR A 106 6.19 -6.11 -7.08
CA THR A 106 6.33 -5.46 -5.77
C THR A 106 7.21 -4.22 -5.89
N ILE A 107 6.85 -3.16 -5.17
CA ILE A 107 7.65 -1.93 -5.06
C ILE A 107 7.77 -1.55 -3.58
N PRO A 108 8.99 -1.30 -3.05
CA PRO A 108 9.15 -0.78 -1.70
C PRO A 108 8.68 0.67 -1.62
N ASN A 109 8.06 1.03 -0.49
CA ASN A 109 7.64 2.40 -0.21
C ASN A 109 8.07 2.82 1.20
N VAL A 110 8.16 4.12 1.41
CA VAL A 110 8.43 4.74 2.70
C VAL A 110 7.56 5.98 2.82
N TYR A 111 6.87 6.12 3.92
CA TYR A 111 6.12 7.33 4.22
C TYR A 111 6.12 7.63 5.72
N ASN A 112 5.96 8.92 6.03
CA ASN A 112 5.92 9.38 7.41
C ASN A 112 4.53 9.18 8.01
N TYR A 113 4.45 8.49 9.12
CA TYR A 113 3.23 8.29 9.88
C TYR A 113 3.54 8.33 11.37
N SER A 114 2.75 9.11 12.15
CA SER A 114 2.94 9.27 13.59
C SER A 114 4.38 9.63 14.01
N GLY A 115 5.09 10.41 13.18
CA GLY A 115 6.47 10.84 13.45
C GLY A 115 7.54 9.77 13.23
N MET A 116 7.19 8.68 12.54
CA MET A 116 8.12 7.61 12.14
C MET A 116 8.09 7.42 10.62
N GLU A 117 9.22 7.01 10.07
CA GLU A 117 9.27 6.46 8.71
C GLU A 117 8.77 5.01 8.74
N LEU A 118 7.60 4.77 8.12
CA LEU A 118 7.08 3.44 7.89
C LEU A 118 7.57 2.92 6.55
N HIS A 119 8.13 1.74 6.56
CA HIS A 119 8.52 1.01 5.36
C HIS A 119 7.42 0.01 5.01
N THR A 120 7.01 -0.03 3.74
CA THR A 120 6.06 -1.01 3.23
C THR A 120 6.65 -1.78 2.06
N MET A 121 6.10 -2.94 1.81
CA MET A 121 6.29 -3.72 0.61
C MET A 121 4.94 -3.77 -0.11
N ASP A 122 4.76 -2.85 -1.07
CA ASP A 122 3.50 -2.71 -1.80
C ASP A 122 3.46 -3.74 -2.93
N MET A 123 2.52 -4.67 -2.84
CA MET A 123 2.29 -5.75 -3.80
C MET A 123 1.17 -5.35 -4.76
N PHE A 124 1.47 -5.27 -6.04
CA PHE A 124 0.54 -4.82 -7.08
C PHE A 124 -0.14 -6.01 -7.74
N PHE A 125 -1.46 -5.96 -7.80
CA PHE A 125 -2.31 -6.97 -8.42
C PHE A 125 -3.15 -6.36 -9.54
N LYS A 126 -3.23 -7.05 -10.67
CA LYS A 126 -4.32 -6.82 -11.63
C LYS A 126 -5.57 -7.48 -11.07
N CYS A 127 -6.63 -6.71 -10.91
CA CYS A 127 -7.89 -7.18 -10.39
C CYS A 127 -8.98 -7.12 -11.46
N ASN A 128 -9.55 -8.26 -11.79
CA ASN A 128 -10.76 -8.34 -12.60
C ASN A 128 -11.98 -8.17 -11.70
N ILE A 129 -12.96 -7.41 -12.15
CA ILE A 129 -14.17 -7.09 -11.39
C ILE A 129 -15.40 -7.61 -12.10
N GLU A 130 -16.49 -7.85 -11.35
CA GLU A 130 -17.81 -8.01 -11.94
C GLU A 130 -18.18 -6.73 -12.71
N ASP A 131 -18.86 -6.91 -13.85
CA ASP A 131 -19.31 -5.76 -14.67
C ASP A 131 -20.38 -5.00 -13.87
N CYS A 132 -20.00 -3.86 -13.29
CA CYS A 132 -20.91 -3.02 -12.52
C CYS A 132 -20.84 -1.58 -13.00
N ASN A 133 -22.01 -0.95 -13.09
CA ASN A 133 -22.16 0.42 -13.57
C ASN A 133 -21.95 1.47 -12.47
N GLU A 134 -21.86 1.07 -11.21
CA GLU A 134 -21.76 1.98 -10.05
C GLU A 134 -20.51 1.68 -9.24
N ILE A 135 -19.69 2.70 -9.07
CA ILE A 135 -18.57 2.74 -8.12
C ILE A 135 -18.97 3.69 -6.98
N MET A 136 -18.73 3.28 -5.76
CA MET A 136 -18.99 4.09 -4.57
C MET A 136 -17.68 4.25 -3.80
N ALA A 137 -17.30 5.51 -3.56
CA ALA A 137 -16.16 5.80 -2.70
C ALA A 137 -16.59 5.63 -1.24
N ASP A 138 -15.80 4.93 -0.46
CA ASP A 138 -16.00 4.70 0.97
C ASP A 138 -14.66 4.66 1.71
N ASP A 139 -14.70 4.63 3.04
CA ASP A 139 -13.57 4.57 3.96
C ASP A 139 -12.49 5.65 3.72
N ASP A 140 -11.30 5.28 3.29
CA ASP A 140 -10.13 6.17 3.12
C ASP A 140 -10.09 6.90 1.77
N VAL A 141 -11.11 6.71 0.93
CA VAL A 141 -11.24 7.29 -0.41
C VAL A 141 -12.24 8.44 -0.42
N ALA A 142 -11.80 9.62 -0.90
CA ALA A 142 -12.67 10.79 -1.02
C ALA A 142 -13.47 10.81 -2.33
N ASP A 143 -12.94 10.19 -3.40
CA ASP A 143 -13.54 10.14 -4.73
C ASP A 143 -12.93 8.99 -5.54
N LEU A 144 -13.74 8.39 -6.42
CA LEU A 144 -13.33 7.34 -7.36
C LEU A 144 -13.67 7.75 -8.78
N ARG A 145 -12.75 7.56 -9.72
CA ARG A 145 -12.98 7.87 -11.13
C ARG A 145 -12.23 6.96 -12.09
N TRP A 146 -12.81 6.76 -13.26
CA TRP A 146 -12.17 6.08 -14.39
C TRP A 146 -11.38 7.06 -15.22
N VAL A 147 -10.07 6.85 -15.38
CA VAL A 147 -9.14 7.68 -16.13
C VAL A 147 -8.59 6.90 -17.32
N GLU A 148 -8.46 7.56 -18.48
CA GLU A 148 -7.79 6.97 -19.65
C GLU A 148 -6.33 6.67 -19.31
N ILE A 149 -5.87 5.44 -19.60
CA ILE A 149 -4.49 5.02 -19.27
C ILE A 149 -3.44 5.96 -19.86
N ASN A 150 -3.72 6.52 -21.06
CA ASN A 150 -2.79 7.44 -21.71
C ASN A 150 -2.74 8.83 -21.03
N GLU A 151 -3.78 9.20 -20.28
CA GLU A 151 -3.88 10.48 -19.57
C GLU A 151 -3.31 10.44 -18.17
N LEU A 152 -3.00 9.24 -17.63
CA LEU A 152 -2.37 9.11 -16.33
C LEU A 152 -1.04 9.84 -16.27
N ARG A 153 -0.85 10.63 -15.22
CA ARG A 153 0.40 11.32 -14.91
C ARG A 153 0.89 10.86 -13.56
N SER A 154 2.07 10.26 -13.51
CA SER A 154 2.64 9.75 -12.26
C SER A 154 2.81 10.84 -11.19
N GLU A 155 2.99 12.11 -11.60
CA GLU A 155 3.15 13.27 -10.72
C GLU A 155 1.90 13.58 -9.89
N GLU A 156 0.70 13.18 -10.35
CA GLU A 156 -0.58 13.41 -9.66
C GLU A 156 -0.78 12.46 -8.48
N PHE A 157 0.01 11.40 -8.40
CA PHE A 157 -0.03 10.42 -7.30
C PHE A 157 0.89 10.86 -6.15
N GLY A 158 0.45 10.65 -4.91
CA GLY A 158 1.19 11.13 -3.75
C GLY A 158 2.31 10.20 -3.30
N LEU A 159 2.08 8.88 -3.35
CA LEU A 159 2.99 7.87 -2.83
C LEU A 159 4.02 7.45 -3.89
N GLN A 160 5.27 7.26 -3.47
CA GLN A 160 6.37 6.96 -4.38
C GLN A 160 6.24 5.60 -5.08
N SER A 161 5.74 4.59 -4.38
CA SER A 161 5.47 3.26 -4.96
C SER A 161 4.40 3.35 -6.06
N ILE A 162 3.34 4.13 -5.81
CA ILE A 162 2.25 4.32 -6.78
C ILE A 162 2.76 5.06 -8.02
N LYS A 163 3.54 6.15 -7.87
CA LYS A 163 4.17 6.84 -9.01
C LYS A 163 4.94 5.86 -9.91
N LYS A 164 5.82 5.06 -9.29
CA LYS A 164 6.61 4.06 -10.00
C LYS A 164 5.75 2.96 -10.63
N SER A 165 4.67 2.57 -9.95
CA SER A 165 3.77 1.54 -10.47
C SER A 165 3.02 2.01 -11.71
N ILE A 166 2.56 3.27 -11.75
CA ILE A 166 1.90 3.87 -12.90
C ILE A 166 2.84 3.88 -14.12
N GLU A 167 4.11 4.27 -13.94
CA GLU A 167 5.10 4.24 -15.02
C GLU A 167 5.30 2.81 -15.53
N LYS A 168 5.53 1.87 -14.62
CA LYS A 168 5.72 0.44 -14.96
C LYS A 168 4.48 -0.18 -15.61
N PHE A 169 3.29 0.14 -15.10
CA PHE A 169 2.03 -0.34 -15.68
C PHE A 169 1.85 0.17 -17.11
N LYS A 170 2.10 1.47 -17.37
CA LYS A 170 2.02 2.05 -18.72
C LYS A 170 2.99 1.38 -19.70
N GLU A 171 4.18 1.00 -19.23
CA GLU A 171 5.15 0.27 -20.04
C GLU A 171 4.65 -1.15 -20.38
N LEU A 172 4.16 -1.90 -19.40
CA LEU A 172 3.60 -3.22 -19.58
C LEU A 172 2.37 -3.21 -20.51
N TYR A 173 1.49 -2.22 -20.32
CA TYR A 173 0.30 -2.05 -21.14
C TYR A 173 0.63 -1.76 -22.62
N LYS A 174 1.61 -0.87 -22.88
CA LYS A 174 2.08 -0.58 -24.25
C LYS A 174 2.66 -1.80 -24.96
N ASN A 175 3.28 -2.71 -24.21
CA ASN A 175 3.91 -3.92 -24.73
C ASN A 175 2.95 -5.10 -24.84
N ASN A 176 1.64 -4.92 -24.63
CA ASN A 176 0.62 -5.99 -24.59
C ASN A 176 0.98 -7.15 -23.63
N MET A 177 1.55 -6.81 -22.48
CA MET A 177 1.94 -7.76 -21.45
C MET A 177 0.92 -7.84 -20.29
N LEU A 178 -0.22 -7.16 -20.43
CA LEU A 178 -1.31 -7.11 -19.44
C LEU A 178 -2.67 -7.34 -20.08
#